data_a19968fbc00ad9d5d8ad3aaf247c8522
#
_entry.id   a19968fbc00ad9d5d8ad3aaf247c8522
#
_cell.length_a   1.000
_cell.length_b   1.000
_cell.length_c   1.000
_cell.angle_alpha   90.00
_cell.angle_beta   90.00
_cell.angle_gamma   90.00
#
_symmetry.space_group_name_H-M   'P 1'
#
loop_
_entity.id
_entity.type
_entity.pdbx_description
1 polymer ?
#
loop_
_entity_poly.entity_id
_entity_poly.type
_entity_poly.pdbx_seq_one_letter_code
_entity_poly.pdbx_strand_id
1 'polypeptide(L)'
;FQEAEELKADGLVGLKTRKALNAGAEGKLKSIRANMEQWRWMPQELGKTHVFVNLPAFTIQLVQDGAVKLEERVIVGKDATQTPVFSRKLTSIVLNPLWQLPESIKVEKLIDAQRRGSSIEDEGYLIKKGEKIIESCKVDWSKADLTAYTFFQPSGDGNALGKVKFLFPNKHSVYLHDT
;
A
#
# COMPACT_ATOMS: atom_id res chain seq x y z
N PHE A 1 30.83 -8.64 -3.80
CA PHE A 1 30.08 -8.75 -2.54
C PHE A 1 28.84 -7.86 -2.56
N GLN A 2 28.96 -6.54 -2.79
CA GLN A 2 27.80 -5.62 -2.77
C GLN A 2 26.75 -6.04 -3.81
N GLU A 3 27.15 -6.39 -5.01
CA GLU A 3 26.27 -6.89 -6.06
C GLU A 3 25.58 -8.21 -5.66
N ALA A 4 26.35 -9.15 -5.09
CA ALA A 4 25.81 -10.43 -4.61
C ALA A 4 24.85 -10.30 -3.40
N GLU A 5 24.91 -9.19 -2.66
CA GLU A 5 24.02 -8.87 -1.55
C GLU A 5 22.94 -7.85 -1.97
N GLU A 6 22.75 -7.65 -3.28
CA GLU A 6 21.76 -6.72 -3.87
C GLU A 6 21.88 -5.26 -3.35
N LEU A 7 23.12 -4.88 -3.01
CA LEU A 7 23.45 -3.53 -2.60
C LEU A 7 24.01 -2.74 -3.78
N LYS A 8 23.95 -1.41 -3.70
CA LYS A 8 24.61 -0.56 -4.69
C LYS A 8 26.11 -0.86 -4.70
N ALA A 9 26.62 -1.34 -5.84
CA ALA A 9 28.02 -1.71 -6.03
C ALA A 9 28.91 -0.49 -6.29
N ASP A 10 29.00 0.41 -5.30
CA ASP A 10 29.79 1.65 -5.36
C ASP A 10 31.20 1.50 -4.75
N GLY A 11 31.55 0.32 -4.25
CA GLY A 11 32.83 0.03 -3.60
C GLY A 11 32.99 0.62 -2.19
N LEU A 12 31.99 1.36 -1.68
CA LEU A 12 32.05 2.01 -0.37
C LEU A 12 31.47 1.09 0.70
N VAL A 13 32.24 0.85 1.78
CA VAL A 13 31.80 0.04 2.92
C VAL A 13 30.96 0.89 3.89
N GLY A 14 29.78 1.28 3.42
CA GLY A 14 28.78 2.04 4.20
C GLY A 14 28.06 1.17 5.24
N LEU A 15 27.05 1.74 5.92
CA LEU A 15 26.29 1.06 6.97
C LEU A 15 25.60 -0.23 6.44
N LYS A 16 25.01 -0.20 5.26
CA LYS A 16 24.32 -1.35 4.66
C LYS A 16 25.33 -2.47 4.35
N THR A 17 26.47 -2.13 3.76
CA THR A 17 27.53 -3.09 3.43
C THR A 17 28.11 -3.72 4.68
N ARG A 18 28.38 -2.94 5.74
CA ARG A 18 28.85 -3.45 7.05
C ARG A 18 27.81 -4.37 7.70
N LYS A 19 26.53 -4.02 7.62
CA LYS A 19 25.45 -4.87 8.15
C LYS A 19 25.39 -6.20 7.44
N ALA A 20 25.51 -6.22 6.11
CA ALA A 20 25.54 -7.43 5.31
C ALA A 20 26.76 -8.30 5.60
N LEU A 21 27.96 -7.69 5.74
CA LEU A 21 29.19 -8.39 6.13
C LEU A 21 29.06 -9.04 7.53
N ASN A 22 28.40 -8.36 8.46
CA ASN A 22 28.26 -8.83 9.84
C ASN A 22 27.05 -9.77 10.05
N ALA A 23 26.16 -9.92 9.06
CA ALA A 23 24.98 -10.77 9.18
C ALA A 23 25.32 -12.26 9.38
N GLY A 24 26.50 -12.69 8.89
CA GLY A 24 27.00 -14.06 9.07
C GLY A 24 26.08 -15.14 8.47
N ALA A 25 26.54 -16.38 8.47
CA ALA A 25 25.79 -17.52 7.95
C ALA A 25 24.52 -17.82 8.77
N GLU A 26 24.55 -17.59 10.08
CA GLU A 26 23.39 -17.83 10.97
C GLU A 26 22.23 -16.87 10.68
N GLY A 27 22.50 -15.60 10.42
CA GLY A 27 21.47 -14.63 10.03
C GLY A 27 20.80 -15.00 8.70
N LYS A 28 21.61 -15.42 7.72
CA LYS A 28 21.09 -15.90 6.43
C LYS A 28 20.27 -17.17 6.58
N LEU A 29 20.68 -18.10 7.44
CA LEU A 29 19.93 -19.33 7.72
C LEU A 29 18.56 -19.03 8.35
N LYS A 30 18.48 -18.08 9.29
CA LYS A 30 17.21 -17.61 9.87
C LYS A 30 16.28 -17.04 8.81
N SER A 31 16.80 -16.20 7.92
CA SER A 31 16.02 -15.62 6.82
C SER A 31 15.52 -16.69 5.84
N ILE A 32 16.36 -17.65 5.47
CA ILE A 32 15.98 -18.77 4.59
C ILE A 32 14.84 -19.58 5.25
N ARG A 33 14.97 -19.94 6.53
CA ARG A 33 13.94 -20.70 7.25
C ARG A 33 12.62 -19.93 7.32
N ALA A 34 12.65 -18.63 7.59
CA ALA A 34 11.47 -17.79 7.62
C ALA A 34 10.78 -17.71 6.25
N ASN A 35 11.56 -17.56 5.17
CA ASN A 35 11.02 -17.55 3.80
C ASN A 35 10.43 -18.92 3.43
N MET A 36 11.11 -20.03 3.76
CA MET A 36 10.57 -21.37 3.52
C MET A 36 9.23 -21.58 4.25
N GLU A 37 9.09 -21.06 5.46
CA GLU A 37 7.83 -21.13 6.18
C GLU A 37 6.74 -20.29 5.52
N GLN A 38 7.05 -19.07 5.08
CA GLN A 38 6.10 -18.24 4.33
C GLN A 38 5.64 -18.89 3.02
N TRP A 39 6.53 -19.58 2.31
CA TRP A 39 6.18 -20.34 1.11
C TRP A 39 5.18 -21.47 1.39
N ARG A 40 5.21 -22.08 2.57
CA ARG A 40 4.24 -23.11 2.99
C ARG A 40 2.83 -22.55 3.22
N TRP A 41 2.71 -21.25 3.51
CA TRP A 41 1.41 -20.59 3.68
C TRP A 41 0.73 -20.26 2.36
N MET A 42 1.48 -20.32 1.27
CA MET A 42 0.90 -20.05 -0.04
C MET A 42 0.07 -21.24 -0.53
N PRO A 43 -1.03 -21.00 -1.26
CA PRO A 43 -1.75 -22.07 -1.94
C PRO A 43 -0.80 -22.82 -2.88
N GLN A 44 -0.89 -24.16 -2.89
CA GLN A 44 -0.11 -24.98 -3.81
C GLN A 44 -0.46 -24.70 -5.28
N GLU A 45 -1.73 -24.40 -5.54
CA GLU A 45 -2.28 -24.07 -6.84
C GLU A 45 -2.69 -22.60 -6.87
N LEU A 46 -1.96 -21.79 -7.60
CA LEU A 46 -2.27 -20.36 -7.80
C LEU A 46 -3.21 -20.11 -9.00
N GLY A 47 -3.49 -21.16 -9.77
CA GLY A 47 -4.27 -21.08 -11.00
C GLY A 47 -3.42 -20.66 -12.21
N LYS A 48 -3.98 -20.85 -13.40
CA LYS A 48 -3.31 -20.55 -14.68
C LYS A 48 -2.99 -19.06 -14.84
N THR A 49 -3.80 -18.19 -14.27
CA THR A 49 -3.59 -16.75 -14.27
C THR A 49 -3.63 -16.25 -12.85
N HIS A 50 -2.55 -15.64 -12.41
CA HIS A 50 -2.46 -15.06 -11.07
C HIS A 50 -1.53 -13.84 -11.05
N VAL A 51 -1.74 -13.01 -10.03
CA VAL A 51 -0.84 -11.89 -9.72
C VAL A 51 -0.02 -12.28 -8.49
N PHE A 52 1.29 -12.18 -8.62
CA PHE A 52 2.24 -12.43 -7.53
C PHE A 52 2.90 -11.14 -7.11
N VAL A 53 2.75 -10.75 -5.84
CA VAL A 53 3.42 -9.57 -5.26
C VAL A 53 4.53 -10.04 -4.34
N ASN A 54 5.76 -9.74 -4.70
CA ASN A 54 6.94 -9.98 -3.87
C ASN A 54 7.21 -8.73 -3.02
N LEU A 55 6.69 -8.73 -1.79
CA LEU A 55 6.81 -7.57 -0.89
C LEU A 55 8.26 -7.18 -0.60
N PRO A 56 9.18 -8.10 -0.26
CA PRO A 56 10.59 -7.77 -0.04
C PRO A 56 11.31 -7.22 -1.27
N ALA A 57 10.93 -7.66 -2.46
CA ALA A 57 11.54 -7.20 -3.72
C ALA A 57 10.86 -5.95 -4.29
N PHE A 58 9.71 -5.54 -3.74
CA PHE A 58 8.90 -4.43 -4.26
C PHE A 58 8.49 -4.64 -5.72
N THR A 59 8.12 -5.87 -6.09
CA THR A 59 7.71 -6.22 -7.45
C THR A 59 6.34 -6.87 -7.48
N ILE A 60 5.65 -6.69 -8.61
CA ILE A 60 4.40 -7.37 -8.95
C ILE A 60 4.57 -8.06 -10.29
N GLN A 61 4.11 -9.29 -10.39
CA GLN A 61 4.12 -10.07 -11.62
C GLN A 61 2.71 -10.53 -11.95
N LEU A 62 2.32 -10.37 -13.21
CA LEU A 62 1.18 -11.08 -13.79
C LEU A 62 1.70 -12.34 -14.46
N VAL A 63 1.30 -13.48 -13.95
CA VAL A 63 1.67 -14.80 -14.50
C VAL A 63 0.46 -15.40 -15.20
N GLN A 64 0.66 -15.89 -16.43
CA GLN A 64 -0.34 -16.58 -17.21
C GLN A 64 0.26 -17.84 -17.84
N ASP A 65 -0.35 -18.99 -17.59
CA ASP A 65 0.09 -20.30 -18.09
C ASP A 65 1.58 -20.58 -17.77
N GLY A 66 2.00 -20.22 -16.55
CA GLY A 66 3.36 -20.40 -16.06
C GLY A 66 4.39 -19.39 -16.60
N ALA A 67 4.00 -18.46 -17.46
CA ALA A 67 4.86 -17.41 -18.01
C ALA A 67 4.56 -16.04 -17.39
N VAL A 68 5.58 -15.30 -17.00
CA VAL A 68 5.47 -13.91 -16.58
C VAL A 68 5.12 -13.06 -17.82
N LYS A 69 3.97 -12.40 -17.79
CA LYS A 69 3.47 -11.51 -18.86
C LYS A 69 3.74 -10.06 -18.59
N LEU A 70 3.78 -9.67 -17.32
CA LEU A 70 4.05 -8.31 -16.87
C LEU A 70 4.83 -8.40 -15.57
N GLU A 71 5.83 -7.57 -15.43
CA GLU A 71 6.55 -7.35 -14.17
C GLU A 71 6.77 -5.85 -13.99
N GLU A 72 6.38 -5.35 -12.82
CA GLU A 72 6.47 -3.93 -12.48
C GLU A 72 6.88 -3.75 -11.02
N ARG A 73 7.29 -2.54 -10.68
CA ARG A 73 7.57 -2.16 -9.29
C ARG A 73 6.29 -1.75 -8.57
N VAL A 74 6.23 -2.05 -7.27
CA VAL A 74 5.10 -1.66 -6.43
C VAL A 74 5.56 -0.91 -5.19
N ILE A 75 4.68 -0.04 -4.70
CA ILE A 75 4.80 0.58 -3.39
C ILE A 75 4.07 -0.32 -2.39
N VAL A 76 4.74 -0.64 -1.30
CA VAL A 76 4.19 -1.44 -0.19
C VAL A 76 4.19 -0.64 1.11
N GLY A 77 3.55 -1.19 2.14
CA GLY A 77 3.49 -0.56 3.46
C GLY A 77 4.87 -0.32 4.08
N LYS A 78 4.97 0.74 4.88
CA LYS A 78 6.18 1.09 5.66
C LYS A 78 6.43 0.06 6.77
N ASP A 79 7.62 0.07 7.37
CA ASP A 79 7.98 -0.82 8.48
C ASP A 79 6.98 -0.78 9.65
N ALA A 80 6.43 0.40 9.95
CA ALA A 80 5.43 0.58 11.00
C ALA A 80 4.01 0.12 10.59
N THR A 81 3.74 -0.02 9.28
CA THR A 81 2.44 -0.37 8.71
C THR A 81 2.62 -1.35 7.55
N GLN A 82 3.19 -2.51 7.87
CA GLN A 82 3.58 -3.50 6.86
C GLN A 82 2.37 -4.05 6.11
N THR A 83 2.56 -4.24 4.81
CA THR A 83 1.58 -4.97 3.99
C THR A 83 1.55 -6.44 4.44
N PRO A 84 0.39 -6.99 4.82
CA PRO A 84 0.28 -8.38 5.26
C PRO A 84 0.48 -9.37 4.11
N VAL A 85 1.03 -10.54 4.43
CA VAL A 85 1.16 -11.66 3.49
C VAL A 85 -0.11 -12.49 3.51
N PHE A 86 -0.76 -12.62 2.36
CA PHE A 86 -1.96 -13.44 2.19
C PHE A 86 -2.24 -13.71 0.70
N SER A 87 -3.10 -14.68 0.42
CA SER A 87 -3.60 -14.96 -0.92
C SER A 87 -5.11 -14.79 -0.98
N ARG A 88 -5.62 -14.15 -2.02
CA ARG A 88 -7.06 -13.94 -2.24
C ARG A 88 -7.36 -13.91 -3.74
N LYS A 89 -8.60 -14.25 -4.06
CA LYS A 89 -9.11 -14.14 -5.42
C LYS A 89 -9.46 -12.68 -5.72
N LEU A 90 -8.97 -12.16 -6.84
CA LEU A 90 -9.39 -10.88 -7.39
C LEU A 90 -10.84 -11.03 -7.89
N THR A 91 -11.72 -10.14 -7.46
CA THR A 91 -13.15 -10.24 -7.71
C THR A 91 -13.69 -9.13 -8.61
N SER A 92 -13.07 -7.95 -8.57
CA SER A 92 -13.58 -6.79 -9.29
C SER A 92 -12.47 -5.82 -9.66
N ILE A 93 -12.67 -5.12 -10.77
CA ILE A 93 -11.87 -3.98 -11.22
C ILE A 93 -12.80 -2.77 -11.21
N VAL A 94 -12.38 -1.70 -10.55
CA VAL A 94 -13.11 -0.44 -10.49
C VAL A 94 -12.32 0.59 -11.28
N LEU A 95 -12.94 1.15 -12.30
CA LEU A 95 -12.39 2.23 -13.11
C LEU A 95 -12.80 3.58 -12.52
N ASN A 96 -11.89 4.54 -12.55
CA ASN A 96 -12.07 5.88 -11.99
C ASN A 96 -12.63 5.81 -10.54
N PRO A 97 -11.91 5.18 -9.61
CA PRO A 97 -12.40 4.97 -8.26
C PRO A 97 -12.56 6.30 -7.51
N LEU A 98 -13.56 6.34 -6.65
CA LEU A 98 -13.65 7.29 -5.55
C LEU A 98 -12.78 6.77 -4.40
N TRP A 99 -11.99 7.62 -3.76
CA TRP A 99 -11.24 7.22 -2.56
C TRP A 99 -11.88 7.77 -1.28
N GLN A 100 -12.52 6.89 -0.54
CA GLN A 100 -12.96 7.19 0.82
C GLN A 100 -11.81 7.03 1.80
N LEU A 101 -11.53 8.07 2.59
CA LEU A 101 -10.44 8.06 3.55
C LEU A 101 -10.73 7.14 4.73
N PRO A 102 -9.80 6.26 5.12
CA PRO A 102 -9.83 5.58 6.41
C PRO A 102 -9.83 6.58 7.57
N GLU A 103 -10.40 6.20 8.72
CA GLU A 103 -10.50 7.08 9.89
C GLU A 103 -9.15 7.65 10.34
N SER A 104 -8.11 6.84 10.34
CA SER A 104 -6.75 7.25 10.72
C SER A 104 -6.21 8.37 9.82
N ILE A 105 -6.40 8.24 8.51
CA ILE A 105 -5.95 9.24 7.53
C ILE A 105 -6.82 10.49 7.61
N LYS A 106 -8.12 10.34 7.86
CA LYS A 106 -9.05 11.46 8.02
C LYS A 106 -8.58 12.42 9.12
N VAL A 107 -8.24 11.87 10.30
CA VAL A 107 -7.74 12.67 11.44
C VAL A 107 -6.41 13.35 11.11
N GLU A 108 -5.47 12.61 10.53
CA GLU A 108 -4.17 13.15 10.12
C GLU A 108 -4.33 14.32 9.15
N LYS A 109 -5.12 14.15 8.10
CA LYS A 109 -5.37 15.18 7.09
C LYS A 109 -6.05 16.42 7.66
N LEU A 110 -7.02 16.26 8.57
CA LEU A 110 -7.69 17.37 9.21
C LEU A 110 -6.71 18.18 10.07
N ILE A 111 -5.88 17.53 10.86
CA ILE A 111 -4.84 18.18 11.69
C ILE A 111 -3.84 18.93 10.81
N ASP A 112 -3.39 18.32 9.74
CA ASP A 112 -2.40 18.91 8.84
C ASP A 112 -2.95 20.13 8.09
N ALA A 113 -4.21 20.09 7.65
CA ALA A 113 -4.87 21.22 7.05
C ALA A 113 -4.99 22.39 8.04
N GLN A 114 -5.42 22.11 9.27
CA GLN A 114 -5.51 23.13 10.33
C GLN A 114 -4.16 23.77 10.66
N ARG A 115 -3.09 22.97 10.77
CA ARG A 115 -1.73 23.48 11.02
C ARG A 115 -1.21 24.39 9.92
N ARG A 116 -1.60 24.12 8.67
CA ARG A 116 -1.20 24.93 7.49
C ARG A 116 -2.11 26.13 7.25
N GLY A 117 -3.24 26.23 7.99
CA GLY A 117 -4.26 27.25 7.74
C GLY A 117 -4.96 27.08 6.40
N SER A 118 -4.97 25.85 5.86
CA SER A 118 -5.68 25.47 4.63
C SER A 118 -6.99 24.76 4.95
N SER A 119 -7.88 24.67 3.97
CA SER A 119 -9.05 23.81 4.07
C SER A 119 -8.73 22.39 3.57
N ILE A 120 -9.56 21.44 3.93
CA ILE A 120 -9.39 20.07 3.43
C ILE A 120 -9.76 19.96 1.94
N GLU A 121 -10.61 20.85 1.48
CA GLU A 121 -11.02 21.00 0.09
C GLU A 121 -9.85 21.47 -0.79
N ASP A 122 -8.95 22.31 -0.25
CA ASP A 122 -7.75 22.76 -0.96
C ASP A 122 -6.80 21.61 -1.29
N GLU A 123 -6.90 20.49 -0.54
CA GLU A 123 -6.17 19.26 -0.80
C GLU A 123 -6.93 18.28 -1.70
N GLY A 124 -8.03 18.71 -2.30
CA GLY A 124 -8.84 17.91 -3.23
C GLY A 124 -9.78 16.91 -2.55
N TYR A 125 -10.05 17.07 -1.23
CA TYR A 125 -11.02 16.23 -0.54
C TYR A 125 -12.39 16.92 -0.45
N LEU A 126 -13.44 16.10 -0.43
CA LEU A 126 -14.80 16.51 -0.16
C LEU A 126 -15.29 15.84 1.12
N ILE A 127 -16.21 16.51 1.82
CA ILE A 127 -16.77 16.01 3.08
C ILE A 127 -18.26 15.78 2.92
N LYS A 128 -18.74 14.61 3.36
CA LYS A 128 -20.17 14.30 3.47
C LYS A 128 -20.58 14.14 4.93
N LYS A 129 -21.79 14.59 5.25
CA LYS A 129 -22.55 14.20 6.44
C LYS A 129 -23.87 13.59 6.00
N GLY A 130 -24.00 12.26 6.12
CA GLY A 130 -25.07 11.53 5.44
C GLY A 130 -24.95 11.70 3.93
N GLU A 131 -26.02 12.12 3.26
CA GLU A 131 -26.06 12.33 1.80
C GLU A 131 -25.61 13.75 1.36
N LYS A 132 -25.38 14.67 2.30
CA LYS A 132 -25.08 16.07 1.98
C LYS A 132 -23.58 16.32 1.97
N ILE A 133 -23.08 16.96 0.90
CA ILE A 133 -21.74 17.54 0.86
C ILE A 133 -21.77 18.81 1.71
N ILE A 134 -20.75 18.98 2.53
CA ILE A 134 -20.59 20.14 3.42
C ILE A 134 -19.19 20.74 3.24
N GLU A 135 -19.07 22.02 3.56
CA GLU A 135 -17.81 22.74 3.57
C GLU A 135 -17.15 22.60 4.95
N SER A 136 -15.85 22.33 4.99
CA SER A 136 -15.10 22.14 6.24
C SER A 136 -15.16 23.34 7.16
N CYS A 137 -15.19 24.55 6.62
CA CYS A 137 -15.27 25.81 7.37
C CYS A 137 -16.61 25.99 8.14
N LYS A 138 -17.65 25.24 7.80
CA LYS A 138 -18.94 25.26 8.45
C LYS A 138 -19.05 24.32 9.66
N VAL A 139 -17.97 23.60 9.98
CA VAL A 139 -17.94 22.60 11.05
C VAL A 139 -16.92 23.00 12.12
N ASP A 140 -17.39 23.03 13.37
CA ASP A 140 -16.49 23.16 14.53
C ASP A 140 -15.84 21.79 14.81
N TRP A 141 -14.67 21.55 14.20
CA TRP A 141 -13.95 20.28 14.30
C TRP A 141 -13.45 19.99 15.72
N SER A 142 -13.42 20.97 16.61
CA SER A 142 -13.05 20.76 18.02
C SER A 142 -14.15 20.02 18.81
N LYS A 143 -15.38 20.06 18.30
CA LYS A 143 -16.56 19.47 18.95
C LYS A 143 -17.24 18.41 18.09
N ALA A 144 -16.87 18.30 16.82
CA ALA A 144 -17.54 17.40 15.89
C ALA A 144 -17.17 15.93 16.13
N ASP A 145 -18.17 15.07 16.12
CA ASP A 145 -17.95 13.63 16.03
C ASP A 145 -17.54 13.27 14.60
N LEU A 146 -16.26 13.01 14.42
CA LEU A 146 -15.66 12.68 13.12
C LEU A 146 -16.27 11.43 12.46
N THR A 147 -16.83 10.51 13.23
CA THR A 147 -17.46 9.30 12.68
C THR A 147 -18.73 9.59 11.88
N ALA A 148 -19.37 10.75 12.14
CA ALA A 148 -20.54 11.20 11.40
C ALA A 148 -20.22 11.79 10.02
N TYR A 149 -18.93 11.93 9.69
CA TYR A 149 -18.47 12.56 8.45
C TYR A 149 -17.63 11.60 7.62
N THR A 150 -17.89 11.56 6.33
CA THR A 150 -17.09 10.80 5.35
C THR A 150 -16.25 11.77 4.54
N PHE A 151 -14.93 11.56 4.52
CA PHE A 151 -14.00 12.30 3.70
C PHE A 151 -13.63 11.46 2.48
N PHE A 152 -13.62 12.06 1.31
CA PHE A 152 -13.32 11.33 0.09
C PHE A 152 -12.67 12.22 -0.96
N GLN A 153 -11.83 11.62 -1.81
CA GLN A 153 -11.39 12.23 -3.05
C GLN A 153 -12.30 11.77 -4.19
N PRO A 154 -12.84 12.70 -4.99
CA PRO A 154 -13.56 12.34 -6.20
C PRO A 154 -12.66 11.63 -7.22
N SER A 155 -13.25 10.95 -8.18
CA SER A 155 -12.53 10.39 -9.31
C SER A 155 -11.86 11.48 -10.13
N GLY A 156 -10.68 11.23 -10.67
CA GLY A 156 -9.93 12.17 -11.49
C GLY A 156 -8.42 12.07 -11.28
N ASP A 157 -7.66 12.93 -11.95
CA ASP A 157 -6.20 12.90 -11.97
C ASP A 157 -5.55 13.19 -10.60
N GLY A 158 -6.27 13.86 -9.69
CA GLY A 158 -5.81 14.11 -8.32
C GLY A 158 -6.15 13.01 -7.32
N ASN A 159 -6.80 11.91 -7.74
CA ASN A 159 -7.20 10.84 -6.84
C ASN A 159 -6.00 9.96 -6.48
N ALA A 160 -5.77 9.73 -5.19
CA ALA A 160 -4.65 8.92 -4.70
C ALA A 160 -4.72 7.44 -5.13
N LEU A 161 -5.86 6.94 -5.61
CA LEU A 161 -6.01 5.60 -6.15
C LEU A 161 -5.79 5.52 -7.66
N GLY A 162 -5.44 6.64 -8.31
CA GLY A 162 -5.30 6.70 -9.77
C GLY A 162 -6.58 6.35 -10.51
N LYS A 163 -6.43 5.70 -11.66
CA LYS A 163 -7.55 5.40 -12.59
C LYS A 163 -8.15 4.02 -12.41
N VAL A 164 -7.44 3.10 -11.74
CA VAL A 164 -7.85 1.70 -11.63
C VAL A 164 -7.59 1.16 -10.23
N LYS A 165 -8.59 0.47 -9.69
CA LYS A 165 -8.52 -0.23 -8.41
C LYS A 165 -8.94 -1.68 -8.58
N PHE A 166 -8.12 -2.61 -8.06
CA PHE A 166 -8.37 -4.05 -8.11
C PHE A 166 -8.78 -4.54 -6.73
N LEU A 167 -9.96 -5.12 -6.62
CA LEU A 167 -10.53 -5.57 -5.37
C LEU A 167 -10.39 -7.09 -5.18
N PHE A 168 -9.92 -7.48 -4.02
CA PHE A 168 -9.84 -8.85 -3.52
C PHE A 168 -10.25 -8.85 -2.04
N PRO A 169 -11.50 -9.20 -1.70
CA PRO A 169 -12.03 -9.08 -0.34
C PRO A 169 -11.14 -9.75 0.69
N ASN A 170 -10.71 -8.99 1.70
CA ASN A 170 -9.83 -9.45 2.76
C ASN A 170 -10.08 -8.67 4.06
N LYS A 171 -9.65 -9.22 5.20
CA LYS A 171 -9.81 -8.61 6.53
C LYS A 171 -8.89 -7.40 6.80
N HIS A 172 -7.94 -7.13 5.90
CA HIS A 172 -6.91 -6.11 6.08
C HIS A 172 -7.22 -4.81 5.32
N SER A 173 -8.33 -4.78 4.55
CA SER A 173 -8.69 -3.64 3.70
C SER A 173 -7.61 -3.28 2.67
N VAL A 174 -6.83 -4.28 2.23
CA VAL A 174 -5.79 -4.12 1.20
C VAL A 174 -6.40 -4.33 -0.18
N TYR A 175 -5.94 -3.55 -1.14
CA TYR A 175 -6.27 -3.66 -2.56
C TYR A 175 -5.09 -3.15 -3.40
N LEU A 176 -5.04 -3.50 -4.69
CA LEU A 176 -4.09 -2.90 -5.62
C LEU A 176 -4.74 -1.69 -6.30
N HIS A 177 -3.98 -0.68 -6.58
CA HIS A 177 -4.43 0.50 -7.31
C HIS A 177 -3.29 1.13 -8.09
N ASP A 178 -3.66 1.90 -9.06
CA ASP A 178 -2.79 2.81 -9.79
C ASP A 178 -2.40 4.00 -8.88
N THR A 179 -1.32 4.71 -9.21
CA THR A 179 -0.83 5.85 -8.42
C THR A 179 -0.15 6.89 -9.32
#